data_5e79e7a1ef6d1df667f075bad80e1d1d
#
_entry.id   5e79e7a1ef6d1df667f075bad80e1d1d
#
_cell.length_a   1.000
_cell.length_b   1.000
_cell.length_c   1.000
_cell.angle_alpha   90.00
_cell.angle_beta   90.00
_cell.angle_gamma   90.00
#
_symmetry.space_group_name_H-M   'P 1'
#
loop_
_entity.id
_entity.type
_entity.pdbx_description
1 polymer ?
#
loop_
_entity_poly.entity_id
_entity_poly.type
_entity_poly.pdbx_seq_one_letter_code
_entity_poly.pdbx_strand_id
1 'polypeptide(L)'
;MKKIFSVVFFTSIFLRGISQDKEADTTSLRHALLKGSLDLHFRLYYMTTQNAQELSDYYAWAFGGGMTYETGKFKGFQFGVGGFFTWNLGSSDLAAKDSLSGASNRYEIGQFDITDPANKNELSRLEEFYLKYNYKKSFVRIGRSLINTPLINPQDGRMRPTAVEGIWAEVNDISKTKLQGGWIRRFSPRGTIDWYAAGESIGIYSTGVNSDGTKSEYKGNLESSGVAVLGAQYKPKQNIQLQAWNYYIDEIMNTFMVQGDGIFALQGKNKLITGLQYTHQRALKDGGNADPRKTFFDPNQTANIISGRIGVDTREGKLFFNYTRITKDGRFLSPREWGREAFYTFLKRERNEGFGDVHAMTVNAIRSWDKKRLTTELSYGYYDMPSVNNFAMSKYGLPSYHQFLTDITYDFTGFLEGLKLELLYTYKLNATSVEDPKAIINKVNMHHLNFILNYRL
;
A
#
# COMPACT_ATOMS: atom_id res chain seq x y z
N MET A 1 15.94 17.29 -37.34
CA MET A 1 16.14 15.96 -37.97
C MET A 1 15.07 15.03 -37.37
N LYS A 2 14.14 14.60 -38.23
CA LYS A 2 13.00 13.78 -37.83
C LYS A 2 13.49 12.34 -37.60
N LYS A 3 13.38 11.84 -36.36
CA LYS A 3 13.50 10.39 -36.09
C LYS A 3 12.09 9.80 -36.10
N ILE A 4 11.81 9.05 -37.12
CA ILE A 4 10.63 8.25 -37.34
C ILE A 4 10.75 7.04 -36.41
N PHE A 5 9.85 6.92 -35.45
CA PHE A 5 9.68 5.69 -34.67
C PHE A 5 8.87 4.71 -35.53
N SER A 6 9.53 3.65 -35.98
CA SER A 6 8.88 2.49 -36.58
C SER A 6 8.12 1.74 -35.49
N VAL A 7 6.81 1.86 -35.49
CA VAL A 7 5.92 0.96 -34.76
C VAL A 7 5.91 -0.36 -35.51
N VAL A 8 6.60 -1.35 -34.96
CA VAL A 8 6.51 -2.72 -35.45
C VAL A 8 5.19 -3.31 -34.97
N PHE A 9 4.25 -3.41 -35.89
CA PHE A 9 3.02 -4.17 -35.75
C PHE A 9 3.37 -5.65 -35.68
N PHE A 10 3.35 -6.24 -34.46
CA PHE A 10 3.29 -7.69 -34.29
C PHE A 10 1.86 -8.15 -34.52
N THR A 11 1.53 -8.49 -35.75
CA THR A 11 0.29 -9.15 -36.11
C THR A 11 0.30 -10.60 -35.66
N SER A 12 -0.75 -10.98 -34.98
CA SER A 12 -1.34 -12.32 -34.86
C SER A 12 -0.41 -13.45 -34.43
N ILE A 13 -0.26 -13.64 -33.13
CA ILE A 13 0.03 -14.97 -32.57
C ILE A 13 -1.09 -15.30 -31.57
N PHE A 14 -1.93 -16.22 -31.97
CA PHE A 14 -2.82 -17.09 -31.25
C PHE A 14 -3.01 -16.83 -29.74
N LEU A 15 -3.93 -15.97 -29.37
CA LEU A 15 -4.57 -16.00 -28.07
C LEU A 15 -5.63 -17.10 -28.05
N ARG A 16 -5.22 -18.35 -27.87
CA ARG A 16 -6.11 -19.38 -27.34
C ARG A 16 -6.08 -19.23 -25.83
N GLY A 17 -7.26 -19.01 -25.24
CA GLY A 17 -7.45 -19.00 -23.80
C GLY A 17 -6.76 -20.21 -23.16
N ILE A 18 -5.78 -19.96 -22.34
CA ILE A 18 -5.11 -21.00 -21.55
C ILE A 18 -6.04 -21.26 -20.37
N SER A 19 -6.82 -22.36 -20.47
CA SER A 19 -7.48 -23.01 -19.37
C SER A 19 -6.48 -23.17 -18.21
N GLN A 20 -6.90 -22.81 -16.99
CA GLN A 20 -6.15 -23.13 -15.76
C GLN A 20 -6.20 -24.65 -15.51
N ASP A 21 -5.49 -25.42 -16.31
CA ASP A 21 -5.14 -26.79 -15.93
C ASP A 21 -4.10 -26.72 -14.80
N LYS A 22 -4.29 -27.55 -13.78
CA LYS A 22 -3.31 -27.73 -12.69
C LYS A 22 -1.93 -27.86 -13.32
N GLU A 23 -1.06 -26.86 -13.10
CA GLU A 23 0.28 -26.82 -13.66
C GLU A 23 1.03 -28.11 -13.35
N ALA A 24 1.08 -29.02 -14.30
CA ALA A 24 1.88 -30.23 -14.21
C ALA A 24 3.36 -29.86 -14.31
N ASP A 25 4.19 -30.44 -13.45
CA ASP A 25 5.66 -30.28 -13.54
C ASP A 25 6.15 -30.84 -14.87
N THR A 26 6.81 -30.02 -15.66
CA THR A 26 7.26 -30.42 -17.00
C THR A 26 8.64 -31.06 -16.96
N THR A 27 8.86 -32.05 -17.82
CA THR A 27 10.17 -32.74 -17.96
C THR A 27 11.15 -32.03 -18.87
N SER A 28 10.69 -30.98 -19.58
CA SER A 28 11.50 -30.23 -20.55
C SER A 28 11.53 -28.74 -20.19
N LEU A 29 12.71 -28.16 -20.09
CA LEU A 29 12.88 -26.71 -19.88
C LEU A 29 12.23 -25.89 -21.01
N ARG A 30 12.36 -26.34 -22.27
CA ARG A 30 11.68 -25.68 -23.40
C ARG A 30 10.15 -25.64 -23.19
N HIS A 31 9.56 -26.74 -22.72
CA HIS A 31 8.14 -26.82 -22.48
C HIS A 31 7.73 -25.89 -21.32
N ALA A 32 8.51 -25.83 -20.24
CA ALA A 32 8.27 -24.90 -19.16
C ALA A 32 8.30 -23.44 -19.63
N LEU A 33 9.27 -23.08 -20.48
CA LEU A 33 9.37 -21.74 -21.08
C LEU A 33 8.19 -21.41 -22.03
N LEU A 34 7.55 -22.40 -22.65
CA LEU A 34 6.43 -22.16 -23.57
C LEU A 34 5.05 -22.21 -22.88
N LYS A 35 4.94 -22.86 -21.71
CA LYS A 35 3.71 -23.03 -20.95
C LYS A 35 3.61 -22.12 -19.73
N GLY A 36 4.28 -20.98 -19.74
CA GLY A 36 4.17 -19.96 -18.71
C GLY A 36 2.84 -19.19 -18.78
N SER A 37 2.57 -18.45 -17.73
CA SER A 37 1.46 -17.51 -17.66
C SER A 37 1.94 -16.10 -17.99
N LEU A 38 1.17 -15.37 -18.78
CA LEU A 38 1.38 -13.98 -19.12
C LEU A 38 0.23 -13.15 -18.55
N ASP A 39 0.55 -12.16 -17.76
CA ASP A 39 -0.39 -11.13 -17.25
C ASP A 39 -0.04 -9.80 -17.93
N LEU A 40 -1.02 -9.19 -18.59
CA LEU A 40 -0.91 -7.87 -19.18
C LEU A 40 -1.82 -6.92 -18.40
N HIS A 41 -1.27 -5.81 -17.95
CA HIS A 41 -1.98 -4.83 -17.18
C HIS A 41 -1.79 -3.43 -17.77
N PHE A 42 -2.90 -2.75 -18.08
CA PHE A 42 -2.93 -1.34 -18.48
C PHE A 42 -3.70 -0.54 -17.46
N ARG A 43 -3.23 0.70 -17.20
CA ARG A 43 -3.86 1.61 -16.25
C ARG A 43 -3.86 3.03 -16.78
N LEU A 44 -5.04 3.65 -16.78
CA LEU A 44 -5.21 5.09 -16.90
C LEU A 44 -5.60 5.64 -15.55
N TYR A 45 -4.91 6.68 -15.07
CA TYR A 45 -5.13 7.21 -13.74
C TYR A 45 -5.11 8.75 -13.76
N TYR A 46 -6.26 9.35 -13.56
CA TYR A 46 -6.39 10.77 -13.26
C TYR A 46 -6.52 10.96 -11.75
N MET A 47 -5.80 11.92 -11.20
CA MET A 47 -5.81 12.29 -9.78
C MET A 47 -5.78 13.80 -9.67
N THR A 48 -6.58 14.36 -8.77
CA THR A 48 -6.55 15.79 -8.46
C THR A 48 -6.81 16.04 -6.97
N THR A 49 -6.09 17.00 -6.43
CA THR A 49 -6.29 17.54 -5.08
C THR A 49 -6.61 19.02 -5.19
N GLN A 50 -7.79 19.42 -4.70
CA GLN A 50 -8.21 20.80 -4.52
C GLN A 50 -8.11 21.14 -3.04
N ASN A 51 -7.21 22.04 -2.71
CA ASN A 51 -6.96 22.48 -1.35
C ASN A 51 -7.89 23.64 -0.93
N ALA A 52 -7.77 24.08 0.32
CA ALA A 52 -8.43 25.29 0.78
C ALA A 52 -8.02 26.50 -0.05
N GLN A 53 -8.87 27.52 -0.08
CA GLN A 53 -8.63 28.76 -0.81
C GLN A 53 -7.25 29.34 -0.49
N GLU A 54 -6.60 29.91 -1.51
CA GLU A 54 -5.23 30.48 -1.49
C GLU A 54 -4.08 29.44 -1.44
N LEU A 55 -4.37 28.14 -1.28
CA LEU A 55 -3.38 27.08 -1.36
C LEU A 55 -3.36 26.44 -2.75
N SER A 56 -2.20 25.96 -3.16
CA SER A 56 -2.02 25.35 -4.48
C SER A 56 -2.82 24.09 -4.68
N ASP A 57 -3.49 23.99 -5.82
CA ASP A 57 -4.17 22.78 -6.31
C ASP A 57 -3.25 21.98 -7.21
N TYR A 58 -3.47 20.67 -7.27
CA TYR A 58 -2.65 19.78 -8.06
C TYR A 58 -3.48 18.79 -8.85
N TYR A 59 -2.98 18.40 -10.02
CA TYR A 59 -3.51 17.27 -10.78
C TYR A 59 -2.39 16.49 -11.46
N ALA A 60 -2.66 15.22 -11.74
CA ALA A 60 -1.83 14.36 -12.56
C ALA A 60 -2.69 13.40 -13.38
N TRP A 61 -2.34 13.24 -14.64
CA TRP A 61 -2.94 12.28 -15.54
C TRP A 61 -1.85 11.37 -16.08
N ALA A 62 -1.91 10.10 -15.70
CA ALA A 62 -0.93 9.08 -16.03
C ALA A 62 -1.58 7.94 -16.81
N PHE A 63 -0.86 7.43 -17.79
CA PHE A 63 -1.16 6.18 -18.45
C PHE A 63 0.01 5.22 -18.27
N GLY A 64 -0.25 3.93 -18.14
CA GLY A 64 0.79 2.95 -18.01
C GLY A 64 0.38 1.57 -18.49
N GLY A 65 1.39 0.76 -18.74
CA GLY A 65 1.20 -0.62 -19.12
C GLY A 65 2.35 -1.47 -18.60
N GLY A 66 2.04 -2.69 -18.23
CA GLY A 66 2.98 -3.66 -17.71
C GLY A 66 2.69 -5.07 -18.20
N MET A 67 3.71 -5.88 -18.06
CA MET A 67 3.68 -7.29 -18.43
C MET A 67 4.45 -8.07 -17.38
N THR A 68 3.85 -9.15 -16.89
CA THR A 68 4.53 -10.14 -16.05
C THR A 68 4.41 -11.51 -16.69
N TYR A 69 5.52 -12.20 -16.81
CA TYR A 69 5.59 -13.56 -17.30
C TYR A 69 6.20 -14.47 -16.23
N GLU A 70 5.50 -15.55 -15.86
CA GLU A 70 6.02 -16.63 -15.03
C GLU A 70 6.04 -17.92 -15.84
N THR A 71 7.17 -18.63 -15.89
CA THR A 71 7.32 -19.91 -16.61
C THR A 71 6.43 -20.99 -15.98
N GLY A 72 6.10 -22.02 -16.75
CA GLY A 72 5.64 -23.29 -16.19
C GLY A 72 6.70 -23.91 -15.26
N LYS A 73 6.33 -24.92 -14.48
CA LYS A 73 7.25 -25.62 -13.57
C LYS A 73 8.19 -26.56 -14.32
N PHE A 74 9.47 -26.48 -13.99
CA PHE A 74 10.48 -27.44 -14.42
C PHE A 74 11.21 -27.98 -13.19
N LYS A 75 10.94 -29.23 -12.83
CA LYS A 75 11.48 -29.88 -11.62
C LYS A 75 11.23 -29.02 -10.35
N GLY A 76 10.05 -28.44 -10.25
CA GLY A 76 9.66 -27.54 -9.15
C GLY A 76 10.09 -26.09 -9.32
N PHE A 77 11.02 -25.76 -10.23
CA PHE A 77 11.48 -24.38 -10.45
C PHE A 77 10.58 -23.62 -11.43
N GLN A 78 10.41 -22.34 -11.17
CA GLN A 78 9.79 -21.34 -12.04
C GLN A 78 10.64 -20.07 -12.04
N PHE A 79 10.63 -19.37 -13.15
CA PHE A 79 11.24 -18.05 -13.28
C PHE A 79 10.17 -17.02 -13.61
N GLY A 80 10.21 -15.87 -12.94
CA GLY A 80 9.29 -14.76 -13.18
C GLY A 80 10.04 -13.49 -13.58
N VAL A 81 9.50 -12.77 -14.56
CA VAL A 81 9.98 -11.47 -15.00
C VAL A 81 8.80 -10.57 -15.30
N GLY A 82 8.82 -9.34 -14.81
CA GLY A 82 7.76 -8.37 -15.07
C GLY A 82 8.23 -6.94 -14.90
N GLY A 83 7.64 -6.05 -15.69
CA GLY A 83 7.93 -4.63 -15.65
C GLY A 83 6.72 -3.79 -15.99
N PHE A 84 6.79 -2.50 -15.66
CA PHE A 84 5.73 -1.54 -15.87
C PHE A 84 6.30 -0.21 -16.38
N PHE A 85 5.65 0.35 -17.39
CA PHE A 85 5.94 1.65 -17.96
C PHE A 85 4.84 2.64 -17.55
N THR A 86 5.22 3.87 -17.28
CA THR A 86 4.29 4.96 -16.99
C THR A 86 4.61 6.15 -17.89
N TRP A 87 3.58 6.80 -18.42
CA TRP A 87 3.66 8.05 -19.16
C TRP A 87 2.88 9.13 -18.44
N ASN A 88 3.46 10.32 -18.35
CA ASN A 88 2.77 11.51 -17.90
C ASN A 88 2.00 12.09 -19.10
N LEU A 89 0.67 11.97 -19.10
CA LEU A 89 -0.20 12.56 -20.12
C LEU A 89 -0.47 14.05 -19.88
N GLY A 90 -0.27 14.51 -18.64
CA GLY A 90 -0.44 15.90 -18.23
C GLY A 90 -0.43 16.01 -16.70
N SER A 91 0.16 17.06 -16.17
CA SER A 91 0.16 17.36 -14.75
C SER A 91 0.38 18.83 -14.50
N SER A 92 -0.05 19.31 -13.32
CA SER A 92 0.47 20.56 -12.74
C SER A 92 1.98 20.46 -12.57
N ASP A 93 2.63 21.57 -12.25
CA ASP A 93 4.04 21.54 -11.85
C ASP A 93 4.16 20.85 -10.47
N LEU A 94 4.55 19.56 -10.47
CA LEU A 94 4.66 18.75 -9.27
C LEU A 94 5.97 19.00 -8.48
N ALA A 95 6.92 19.72 -9.07
CA ALA A 95 8.15 20.16 -8.42
C ALA A 95 7.95 21.48 -7.65
N ALA A 96 6.98 22.28 -8.08
CA ALA A 96 6.68 23.55 -7.44
C ALA A 96 6.21 23.37 -6.00
N LYS A 97 6.69 24.25 -5.12
CA LYS A 97 6.19 24.36 -3.76
C LYS A 97 5.06 25.38 -3.71
N ASP A 98 4.10 25.11 -2.84
CA ASP A 98 3.05 26.08 -2.54
C ASP A 98 3.66 27.39 -2.00
N SER A 99 3.23 28.52 -2.53
CA SER A 99 3.83 29.82 -2.23
C SER A 99 3.56 30.31 -0.80
N LEU A 100 2.44 29.92 -0.22
CA LEU A 100 2.03 30.34 1.11
C LEU A 100 2.62 29.45 2.20
N SER A 101 2.55 28.13 2.02
CA SER A 101 3.00 27.16 3.01
C SER A 101 4.43 26.68 2.81
N GLY A 102 4.98 26.80 1.61
CA GLY A 102 6.27 26.21 1.21
C GLY A 102 6.23 24.69 1.09
N ALA A 103 5.05 24.06 1.19
CA ALA A 103 4.88 22.61 1.12
C ALA A 103 4.96 22.11 -0.33
N SER A 104 5.50 20.90 -0.50
CA SER A 104 5.52 20.21 -1.78
C SER A 104 4.22 19.44 -2.03
N ASN A 105 3.95 19.09 -3.30
CA ASN A 105 2.90 18.16 -3.67
C ASN A 105 3.02 16.84 -2.88
N ARG A 106 1.89 16.23 -2.54
CA ARG A 106 1.87 15.02 -1.72
C ARG A 106 1.32 13.78 -2.46
N TYR A 107 0.31 13.95 -3.27
CA TYR A 107 -0.45 12.81 -3.81
C TYR A 107 -0.11 12.55 -5.28
N GLU A 108 -0.14 13.55 -6.11
CA GLU A 108 -0.05 13.46 -7.56
C GLU A 108 1.35 13.07 -8.03
N ILE A 109 2.39 13.60 -7.35
CA ILE A 109 3.79 13.24 -7.63
C ILE A 109 4.04 11.73 -7.52
N GLY A 110 3.34 11.06 -6.61
CA GLY A 110 3.44 9.61 -6.45
C GLY A 110 2.94 8.78 -7.63
N GLN A 111 2.33 9.39 -8.67
CA GLN A 111 2.03 8.70 -9.93
C GLN A 111 3.29 8.45 -10.76
N PHE A 112 4.32 9.27 -10.58
CA PHE A 112 5.54 9.32 -11.38
C PHE A 112 6.77 8.94 -10.56
N ASP A 113 7.70 9.89 -10.36
CA ASP A 113 8.89 9.71 -9.55
C ASP A 113 9.03 10.84 -8.53
N ILE A 114 8.81 10.52 -7.27
CA ILE A 114 8.89 11.51 -6.17
C ILE A 114 10.33 11.96 -5.91
N THR A 115 11.32 11.19 -6.35
CA THR A 115 12.74 11.51 -6.17
C THR A 115 13.27 12.43 -7.27
N ASP A 116 12.64 12.42 -8.43
CA ASP A 116 12.89 13.33 -9.55
C ASP A 116 11.57 13.82 -10.16
N PRO A 117 10.94 14.88 -9.59
CA PRO A 117 9.71 15.45 -10.09
C PRO A 117 9.77 16.00 -11.53
N ALA A 118 10.97 16.24 -12.05
CA ALA A 118 11.19 16.70 -13.43
C ALA A 118 11.15 15.55 -14.44
N ASN A 119 11.34 14.31 -13.99
CA ASN A 119 11.29 13.12 -14.83
C ASN A 119 9.85 12.83 -15.28
N LYS A 120 9.55 13.03 -16.55
CA LYS A 120 8.23 12.79 -17.17
C LYS A 120 8.23 11.67 -18.20
N ASN A 121 9.38 11.15 -18.59
CA ASN A 121 9.52 10.27 -19.74
C ASN A 121 10.20 8.93 -19.43
N GLU A 122 11.09 8.88 -18.46
CA GLU A 122 11.85 7.67 -18.12
C GLU A 122 11.26 7.01 -16.85
N LEU A 123 9.99 6.61 -16.93
CA LEU A 123 9.22 6.11 -15.81
C LEU A 123 8.97 4.61 -15.89
N SER A 124 9.96 3.85 -16.35
CA SER A 124 9.91 2.39 -16.42
C SER A 124 10.56 1.75 -15.20
N ARG A 125 10.03 0.58 -14.80
CA ARG A 125 10.58 -0.18 -13.68
C ARG A 125 10.45 -1.68 -13.91
N LEU A 126 11.55 -2.43 -13.67
CA LEU A 126 11.52 -3.89 -13.54
C LEU A 126 11.03 -4.23 -12.12
N GLU A 127 9.78 -4.70 -12.02
CA GLU A 127 9.08 -4.93 -10.74
C GLU A 127 9.29 -6.34 -10.21
N GLU A 128 9.33 -7.32 -11.10
CA GLU A 128 9.49 -8.72 -10.78
C GLU A 128 10.66 -9.31 -11.56
N PHE A 129 11.52 -10.04 -10.87
CA PHE A 129 12.65 -10.78 -11.43
C PHE A 129 13.10 -11.78 -10.38
N TYR A 130 12.61 -13.02 -10.46
CA TYR A 130 12.81 -13.99 -9.41
C TYR A 130 12.95 -15.42 -9.92
N LEU A 131 13.62 -16.23 -9.10
CA LEU A 131 13.57 -17.70 -9.17
C LEU A 131 12.72 -18.20 -8.01
N LYS A 132 11.78 -19.10 -8.29
CA LYS A 132 10.86 -19.71 -7.34
C LYS A 132 11.00 -21.24 -7.39
N TYR A 133 11.14 -21.86 -6.23
CA TYR A 133 11.10 -23.30 -6.07
C TYR A 133 9.82 -23.71 -5.33
N ASN A 134 9.04 -24.58 -5.95
CA ASN A 134 7.78 -25.08 -5.41
C ASN A 134 7.97 -26.48 -4.83
N TYR A 135 7.44 -26.70 -3.64
CA TYR A 135 7.36 -27.99 -2.99
C TYR A 135 5.93 -28.21 -2.47
N LYS A 136 5.21 -29.17 -3.05
CA LYS A 136 3.78 -29.40 -2.79
C LYS A 136 2.99 -28.08 -2.93
N LYS A 137 2.40 -27.56 -1.82
CA LYS A 137 1.65 -26.30 -1.77
C LYS A 137 2.48 -25.11 -1.31
N SER A 138 3.75 -25.35 -0.98
CA SER A 138 4.68 -24.38 -0.41
C SER A 138 5.67 -23.91 -1.47
N PHE A 139 6.32 -22.77 -1.25
CA PHE A 139 7.38 -22.29 -2.12
C PHE A 139 8.40 -21.43 -1.39
N VAL A 140 9.58 -21.31 -2.00
CA VAL A 140 10.59 -20.30 -1.70
C VAL A 140 10.86 -19.51 -2.98
N ARG A 141 10.98 -18.20 -2.86
CA ARG A 141 11.26 -17.28 -3.98
C ARG A 141 12.43 -16.37 -3.62
N ILE A 142 13.36 -16.18 -4.55
CA ILE A 142 14.53 -15.32 -4.40
C ILE A 142 14.55 -14.32 -5.55
N GLY A 143 14.69 -13.03 -5.24
CA GLY A 143 14.74 -11.93 -6.20
C GLY A 143 13.69 -10.86 -5.93
N ARG A 144 13.31 -10.12 -7.00
CA ARG A 144 12.34 -9.04 -6.98
C ARG A 144 10.93 -9.56 -7.12
N SER A 145 10.03 -9.13 -6.26
CA SER A 145 8.65 -9.61 -6.30
C SER A 145 7.71 -8.74 -5.48
N LEU A 146 6.41 -8.97 -5.65
CA LEU A 146 5.38 -8.40 -4.80
C LEU A 146 5.12 -9.35 -3.62
N ILE A 147 5.01 -8.80 -2.41
CA ILE A 147 4.55 -9.52 -1.21
C ILE A 147 3.37 -8.79 -0.60
N ASN A 148 2.50 -9.50 0.10
CA ASN A 148 1.33 -8.91 0.73
C ASN A 148 1.23 -9.35 2.18
N THR A 149 1.66 -8.48 3.08
CA THR A 149 1.59 -8.64 4.53
C THR A 149 0.86 -7.44 5.15
N PRO A 150 0.51 -7.44 6.44
CA PRO A 150 -0.18 -6.31 7.07
C PRO A 150 0.51 -4.95 6.93
N LEU A 151 1.85 -4.89 7.03
CA LEU A 151 2.59 -3.62 7.02
C LEU A 151 3.49 -3.44 5.79
N ILE A 152 3.90 -4.54 5.14
CA ILE A 152 4.64 -4.50 3.87
C ILE A 152 3.74 -5.09 2.79
N ASN A 153 3.25 -4.24 1.89
CA ASN A 153 2.25 -4.64 0.90
C ASN A 153 2.33 -3.77 -0.36
N PRO A 154 1.78 -4.23 -1.49
CA PRO A 154 1.84 -3.50 -2.76
C PRO A 154 1.19 -2.12 -2.72
N GLN A 155 0.21 -1.92 -1.83
CA GLN A 155 -0.53 -0.66 -1.67
C GLN A 155 -0.98 -0.07 -3.02
N ASP A 156 -1.82 -0.80 -3.74
CA ASP A 156 -2.30 -0.43 -5.06
C ASP A 156 -3.14 0.86 -5.06
N GLY A 157 -2.48 2.00 -5.11
CA GLY A 157 -3.12 3.33 -5.06
C GLY A 157 -2.32 4.38 -5.85
N ARG A 158 -1.47 3.92 -6.77
CA ARG A 158 -0.68 4.70 -7.73
C ARG A 158 -0.53 3.90 -9.02
N MET A 159 0.29 4.38 -9.93
CA MET A 159 0.53 3.68 -11.20
C MET A 159 1.21 2.32 -10.97
N ARG A 160 2.12 2.23 -10.02
CA ARG A 160 2.92 1.04 -9.71
C ARG A 160 2.70 0.59 -8.27
N PRO A 161 2.86 -0.70 -7.97
CA PRO A 161 2.87 -1.22 -6.60
C PRO A 161 4.21 -0.92 -5.91
N THR A 162 4.27 -1.07 -4.59
CA THR A 162 5.53 -1.25 -3.87
C THR A 162 6.01 -2.68 -4.10
N ALA A 163 7.28 -2.82 -4.51
CA ALA A 163 7.94 -4.10 -4.73
C ALA A 163 9.12 -4.30 -3.78
N VAL A 164 9.52 -5.54 -3.55
CA VAL A 164 10.62 -5.92 -2.65
C VAL A 164 11.60 -6.84 -3.34
N GLU A 165 12.88 -6.82 -2.90
CA GLU A 165 13.92 -7.73 -3.33
C GLU A 165 14.50 -8.47 -2.11
N GLY A 166 14.50 -9.80 -2.17
CA GLY A 166 14.97 -10.62 -1.07
C GLY A 166 14.67 -12.09 -1.25
N ILE A 167 14.58 -12.79 -0.13
CA ILE A 167 14.15 -14.19 -0.04
C ILE A 167 12.81 -14.23 0.65
N TRP A 168 11.83 -14.90 0.06
CA TRP A 168 10.49 -15.05 0.62
C TRP A 168 10.00 -16.49 0.53
N ALA A 169 9.45 -17.01 1.61
CA ALA A 169 8.89 -18.36 1.68
C ALA A 169 7.43 -18.34 2.14
N GLU A 170 6.64 -19.25 1.60
CA GLU A 170 5.29 -19.57 2.09
C GLU A 170 5.16 -21.07 2.30
N VAL A 171 4.67 -21.48 3.47
CA VAL A 171 4.38 -22.87 3.83
C VAL A 171 2.88 -23.05 3.98
N ASN A 172 2.29 -23.83 3.07
CA ASN A 172 0.84 -24.08 2.99
C ASN A 172 0.49 -25.57 3.16
N ASP A 173 1.47 -26.40 3.52
CA ASP A 173 1.28 -27.87 3.69
C ASP A 173 0.80 -28.27 5.08
N ILE A 174 0.78 -27.33 6.04
CA ILE A 174 0.25 -27.55 7.38
C ILE A 174 -1.26 -27.26 7.37
N SER A 175 -2.04 -28.23 7.86
CA SER A 175 -3.50 -28.11 7.87
C SER A 175 -3.95 -26.83 8.59
N LYS A 176 -4.88 -26.08 7.96
CA LYS A 176 -5.47 -24.85 8.49
C LYS A 176 -4.46 -23.72 8.82
N THR A 177 -3.19 -23.89 8.46
CA THR A 177 -2.10 -22.96 8.81
C THR A 177 -1.38 -22.52 7.55
N LYS A 178 -1.12 -21.21 7.43
CA LYS A 178 -0.22 -20.62 6.45
C LYS A 178 0.90 -19.92 7.22
N LEU A 179 2.15 -20.31 6.95
CA LEU A 179 3.32 -19.60 7.45
C LEU A 179 3.94 -18.82 6.30
N GLN A 180 4.40 -17.62 6.58
CA GLN A 180 5.04 -16.74 5.62
C GLN A 180 6.25 -16.07 6.28
N GLY A 181 7.29 -15.84 5.50
CA GLY A 181 8.43 -15.11 6.03
C GLY A 181 9.57 -15.01 5.05
N GLY A 182 10.52 -14.14 5.40
CA GLY A 182 11.67 -13.92 4.56
C GLY A 182 12.57 -12.81 5.08
N TRP A 183 13.61 -12.55 4.30
CA TRP A 183 14.54 -11.45 4.47
C TRP A 183 14.50 -10.54 3.26
N ILE A 184 14.16 -9.27 3.47
CA ILE A 184 14.02 -8.25 2.44
C ILE A 184 15.22 -7.30 2.54
N ARG A 185 15.97 -7.16 1.47
CA ARG A 185 17.15 -6.29 1.41
C ARG A 185 16.89 -4.94 0.76
N ARG A 186 16.02 -4.92 -0.26
CA ARG A 186 15.74 -3.71 -1.04
C ARG A 186 14.25 -3.53 -1.24
N PHE A 187 13.86 -2.28 -1.41
CA PHE A 187 12.50 -1.85 -1.70
C PHE A 187 12.50 -0.95 -2.94
N SER A 188 11.44 -1.05 -3.72
CA SER A 188 11.09 -0.06 -4.73
C SER A 188 9.70 0.49 -4.40
N PRO A 189 9.63 1.66 -3.74
CA PRO A 189 8.37 2.27 -3.35
C PRO A 189 7.50 2.62 -4.57
N ARG A 190 6.19 2.59 -4.41
CA ARG A 190 5.22 2.76 -5.50
C ARG A 190 5.32 4.10 -6.26
N GLY A 191 5.85 5.14 -5.65
CA GLY A 191 6.04 6.47 -6.26
C GLY A 191 7.45 6.72 -6.75
N THR A 192 8.25 5.66 -7.03
CA THR A 192 9.62 5.76 -7.54
C THR A 192 9.85 4.76 -8.66
N ILE A 193 10.94 4.93 -9.40
CA ILE A 193 11.41 3.99 -10.43
C ILE A 193 12.59 3.16 -9.97
N ASP A 194 13.24 3.55 -8.89
CA ASP A 194 14.49 2.97 -8.41
C ASP A 194 14.31 1.92 -7.30
N TRP A 195 15.41 1.26 -7.00
CA TRP A 195 15.55 0.24 -5.95
C TRP A 195 16.53 0.72 -4.89
N TYR A 196 16.07 0.80 -3.65
CA TYR A 196 16.82 1.31 -2.50
C TYR A 196 17.13 0.19 -1.51
N ALA A 197 18.27 0.23 -0.83
CA ALA A 197 18.50 -0.60 0.35
C ALA A 197 17.45 -0.32 1.43
N ALA A 198 17.24 -1.24 2.37
CA ALA A 198 16.16 -1.12 3.37
C ALA A 198 16.23 0.23 4.12
N GLY A 199 17.37 0.60 4.69
CA GLY A 199 17.55 1.88 5.37
C GLY A 199 17.39 3.09 4.44
N GLU A 200 17.95 3.04 3.23
CA GLU A 200 17.85 4.13 2.23
C GLU A 200 16.42 4.37 1.74
N SER A 201 15.59 3.32 1.74
CA SER A 201 14.20 3.42 1.28
C SER A 201 13.31 4.20 2.25
N ILE A 202 13.70 4.35 3.51
CA ILE A 202 12.96 5.10 4.53
C ILE A 202 13.29 6.59 4.43
N GLY A 203 12.25 7.41 4.29
CA GLY A 203 12.41 8.87 4.16
C GLY A 203 12.48 9.37 2.72
N ILE A 204 12.19 8.52 1.73
CA ILE A 204 11.93 8.95 0.35
C ILE A 204 10.71 9.87 0.32
N TYR A 205 9.69 9.54 1.12
CA TYR A 205 8.54 10.42 1.34
C TYR A 205 8.87 11.46 2.43
N SER A 206 7.89 12.27 2.82
CA SER A 206 8.11 13.30 3.85
C SER A 206 8.61 12.71 5.16
N THR A 207 9.69 13.26 5.71
CA THR A 207 10.31 12.80 6.96
C THR A 207 9.65 13.39 8.22
N GLY A 208 8.95 14.54 8.10
CA GLY A 208 8.35 15.21 9.25
C GLY A 208 9.37 15.78 10.23
N VAL A 209 9.00 15.75 11.52
CA VAL A 209 9.83 16.28 12.62
C VAL A 209 10.16 15.19 13.66
N ASN A 210 11.25 15.40 14.39
CA ASN A 210 11.63 14.61 15.56
C ASN A 210 10.68 14.87 16.75
N SER A 211 10.84 14.12 17.82
CA SER A 211 10.01 14.26 19.04
C SER A 211 10.20 15.59 19.76
N ASP A 212 11.31 16.27 19.54
CA ASP A 212 11.62 17.63 20.05
C ASP A 212 11.16 18.77 19.13
N GLY A 213 10.58 18.46 17.96
CA GLY A 213 10.11 19.43 16.97
C GLY A 213 11.15 19.86 15.93
N THR A 214 12.40 19.43 16.07
CA THR A 214 13.43 19.67 15.04
C THR A 214 13.12 18.89 13.77
N LYS A 215 13.59 19.37 12.62
CA LYS A 215 13.44 18.67 11.34
C LYS A 215 14.12 17.30 11.40
N SER A 216 13.41 16.25 11.03
CA SER A 216 13.99 14.91 10.95
C SER A 216 14.99 14.81 9.79
N GLU A 217 16.17 14.25 10.08
CA GLU A 217 17.28 14.09 9.15
C GLU A 217 17.65 12.62 8.90
N TYR A 218 16.75 11.68 9.17
CA TYR A 218 17.05 10.25 9.01
C TYR A 218 17.17 9.79 7.55
N LYS A 219 16.64 10.55 6.57
CA LYS A 219 16.76 10.22 5.14
C LYS A 219 18.24 10.09 4.74
N GLY A 220 18.62 8.90 4.26
CA GLY A 220 20.00 8.61 3.84
C GLY A 220 21.00 8.41 5.00
N ASN A 221 20.51 8.41 6.26
CA ASN A 221 21.35 8.28 7.45
C ASN A 221 21.02 7.03 8.29
N LEU A 222 20.09 6.19 7.84
CA LEU A 222 19.71 4.98 8.56
C LEU A 222 20.56 3.80 8.14
N GLU A 223 21.14 3.13 9.13
CA GLU A 223 21.84 1.86 8.95
C GLU A 223 20.85 0.71 9.09
N SER A 224 20.75 -0.15 8.08
CA SER A 224 19.94 -1.36 8.12
C SER A 224 20.35 -2.30 7.01
N SER A 225 20.66 -3.55 7.35
CA SER A 225 20.98 -4.59 6.37
C SER A 225 19.72 -5.21 5.73
N GLY A 226 18.53 -4.98 6.30
CA GLY A 226 17.29 -5.49 5.78
C GLY A 226 16.17 -5.65 6.82
N VAL A 227 15.14 -6.37 6.41
CA VAL A 227 13.94 -6.62 7.22
C VAL A 227 13.65 -8.11 7.25
N ALA A 228 13.65 -8.70 8.45
CA ALA A 228 13.08 -10.02 8.65
C ALA A 228 11.57 -9.91 8.89
N VAL A 229 10.79 -10.67 8.15
CA VAL A 229 9.35 -10.77 8.32
C VAL A 229 8.99 -12.22 8.64
N LEU A 230 8.20 -12.43 9.69
CA LEU A 230 7.61 -13.73 10.03
C LEU A 230 6.13 -13.56 10.27
N GLY A 231 5.32 -14.41 9.66
CA GLY A 231 3.87 -14.39 9.80
C GLY A 231 3.28 -15.78 9.89
N ALA A 232 2.31 -15.94 10.76
CA ALA A 232 1.50 -17.15 10.88
C ALA A 232 0.02 -16.79 10.80
N GLN A 233 -0.73 -17.49 9.97
CA GLN A 233 -2.18 -17.42 9.89
C GLN A 233 -2.76 -18.80 10.19
N TYR A 234 -3.73 -18.86 11.10
CA TYR A 234 -4.38 -20.09 11.53
C TYR A 234 -5.91 -19.97 11.45
N LYS A 235 -6.54 -20.93 10.81
CA LYS A 235 -7.99 -21.03 10.68
C LYS A 235 -8.52 -22.25 11.47
N PRO A 236 -8.71 -22.13 12.79
CA PRO A 236 -9.20 -23.25 13.61
C PRO A 236 -10.56 -23.73 13.13
N LYS A 237 -11.42 -22.79 12.72
CA LYS A 237 -12.75 -23.01 12.13
C LYS A 237 -12.88 -22.16 10.86
N GLN A 238 -13.84 -22.51 9.98
CA GLN A 238 -14.05 -21.73 8.74
C GLN A 238 -14.44 -20.27 8.98
N ASN A 239 -15.01 -19.98 10.13
CA ASN A 239 -15.51 -18.67 10.50
C ASN A 239 -14.58 -17.90 11.47
N ILE A 240 -13.41 -18.44 11.82
CA ILE A 240 -12.42 -17.79 12.68
C ILE A 240 -11.06 -17.82 12.01
N GLN A 241 -10.41 -16.67 11.94
CA GLN A 241 -9.03 -16.52 11.48
C GLN A 241 -8.22 -15.81 12.56
N LEU A 242 -7.08 -16.39 12.92
CA LEU A 242 -6.09 -15.80 13.80
C LEU A 242 -4.83 -15.56 13.00
N GLN A 243 -4.11 -14.47 13.29
CA GLN A 243 -2.82 -14.21 12.70
C GLN A 243 -1.89 -13.50 13.67
N ALA A 244 -0.60 -13.80 13.51
CA ALA A 244 0.49 -13.15 14.23
C ALA A 244 1.60 -12.81 13.25
N TRP A 245 2.20 -11.63 13.40
CA TRP A 245 3.27 -11.14 12.56
C TRP A 245 4.36 -10.48 13.37
N ASN A 246 5.61 -10.63 12.92
CA ASN A 246 6.74 -9.90 13.45
C ASN A 246 7.56 -9.30 12.29
N TYR A 247 7.91 -8.02 12.43
CA TYR A 247 8.76 -7.26 11.51
C TYR A 247 9.97 -6.79 12.30
N TYR A 248 11.11 -7.40 12.04
CA TYR A 248 12.39 -7.00 12.61
C TYR A 248 13.13 -6.18 11.55
N ILE A 249 13.16 -4.87 11.73
CA ILE A 249 13.90 -3.94 10.88
C ILE A 249 15.26 -3.76 11.54
N ASP A 250 16.28 -4.36 10.92
CA ASP A 250 17.62 -4.39 11.45
C ASP A 250 18.11 -3.00 11.85
N GLU A 251 18.72 -2.88 13.05
CA GLU A 251 19.21 -1.65 13.68
C GLU A 251 18.13 -0.60 14.05
N ILE A 252 16.89 -0.72 13.56
CA ILE A 252 15.89 0.36 13.64
C ILE A 252 14.81 0.05 14.66
N MET A 253 13.97 -0.95 14.40
CA MET A 253 12.80 -1.23 15.23
C MET A 253 12.25 -2.64 15.05
N ASN A 254 11.51 -3.10 16.04
CA ASN A 254 10.72 -4.32 15.94
C ASN A 254 9.23 -4.01 16.10
N THR A 255 8.40 -4.57 15.22
CA THR A 255 6.94 -4.48 15.28
C THR A 255 6.36 -5.88 15.41
N PHE A 256 5.59 -6.11 16.45
CA PHE A 256 4.81 -7.32 16.66
C PHE A 256 3.32 -7.01 16.52
N MET A 257 2.57 -7.87 15.84
CA MET A 257 1.13 -7.71 15.61
C MET A 257 0.42 -9.05 15.77
N VAL A 258 -0.73 -9.04 16.45
CA VAL A 258 -1.68 -10.15 16.51
C VAL A 258 -3.07 -9.66 16.10
N GLN A 259 -3.83 -10.53 15.45
CA GLN A 259 -5.19 -10.21 15.02
C GLN A 259 -6.07 -11.46 15.04
N GLY A 260 -7.32 -11.28 15.46
CA GLY A 260 -8.36 -12.29 15.38
C GLY A 260 -9.59 -11.75 14.67
N ASP A 261 -10.09 -12.47 13.66
CA ASP A 261 -11.31 -12.13 12.93
C ASP A 261 -12.34 -13.25 13.08
N GLY A 262 -13.61 -12.89 13.23
CA GLY A 262 -14.72 -13.80 13.37
C GLY A 262 -15.92 -13.44 12.49
N ILE A 263 -16.56 -14.45 11.91
CA ILE A 263 -17.80 -14.31 11.13
C ILE A 263 -18.83 -15.28 11.74
N PHE A 264 -19.91 -14.75 12.31
CA PHE A 264 -20.92 -15.52 13.02
C PHE A 264 -22.26 -15.39 12.32
N ALA A 265 -22.98 -16.49 12.19
CA ALA A 265 -24.32 -16.49 11.62
C ALA A 265 -25.30 -15.73 12.55
N LEU A 266 -26.14 -14.89 11.95
CA LEU A 266 -27.31 -14.27 12.55
C LEU A 266 -28.56 -14.86 11.92
N GLN A 267 -29.74 -14.34 12.29
CA GLN A 267 -31.00 -14.78 11.71
C GLN A 267 -31.03 -14.61 10.18
N GLY A 268 -31.58 -15.59 9.50
CA GLY A 268 -31.66 -15.63 8.04
C GLY A 268 -30.29 -15.86 7.39
N LYS A 269 -29.92 -15.00 6.44
CA LYS A 269 -28.62 -15.04 5.73
C LYS A 269 -27.63 -13.99 6.26
N ASN A 270 -27.99 -13.31 7.33
CA ASN A 270 -27.17 -12.23 7.89
C ASN A 270 -25.99 -12.80 8.68
N LYS A 271 -24.91 -12.04 8.76
CA LYS A 271 -23.71 -12.42 9.49
C LYS A 271 -23.21 -11.24 10.34
N LEU A 272 -22.78 -11.54 11.56
CA LEU A 272 -21.99 -10.65 12.38
C LEU A 272 -20.52 -10.82 12.01
N ILE A 273 -19.82 -9.72 11.76
CA ILE A 273 -18.38 -9.70 11.50
C ILE A 273 -17.72 -8.96 12.64
N THR A 274 -16.69 -9.56 13.21
CA THR A 274 -15.91 -8.97 14.32
C THR A 274 -14.44 -9.09 14.01
N GLY A 275 -13.64 -8.17 14.56
CA GLY A 275 -12.20 -8.23 14.47
C GLY A 275 -11.56 -7.50 15.65
N LEU A 276 -10.43 -7.99 16.13
CA LEU A 276 -9.60 -7.35 17.13
C LEU A 276 -8.14 -7.51 16.74
N GLN A 277 -7.38 -6.43 16.85
CA GLN A 277 -5.95 -6.39 16.53
C GLN A 277 -5.21 -5.65 17.63
N TYR A 278 -4.01 -6.13 17.93
CA TYR A 278 -3.04 -5.46 18.79
C TYR A 278 -1.70 -5.39 18.07
N THR A 279 -1.06 -4.22 18.12
CA THR A 279 0.28 -4.00 17.56
C THR A 279 1.14 -3.33 18.61
N HIS A 280 2.37 -3.82 18.77
CA HIS A 280 3.39 -3.26 19.65
C HIS A 280 4.66 -2.96 18.87
N GLN A 281 5.26 -1.79 19.13
CA GLN A 281 6.51 -1.36 18.53
C GLN A 281 7.51 -0.92 19.59
N ARG A 282 8.78 -1.20 19.32
CA ARG A 282 9.91 -0.71 20.11
C ARG A 282 11.12 -0.47 19.22
N ALA A 283 11.98 0.45 19.62
CA ALA A 283 13.27 0.64 18.99
C ALA A 283 14.16 -0.61 19.14
N LEU A 284 15.10 -0.75 18.24
CA LEU A 284 16.26 -1.61 18.35
C LEU A 284 17.49 -0.71 18.39
N LYS A 285 18.39 -0.97 19.34
CA LYS A 285 19.59 -0.13 19.55
C LYS A 285 19.21 1.37 19.59
N ASP A 286 19.85 2.18 18.75
CA ASP A 286 19.64 3.62 18.68
C ASP A 286 18.54 4.04 17.68
N GLY A 287 17.65 3.08 17.28
CA GLY A 287 16.52 3.38 16.36
C GLY A 287 16.94 3.76 14.97
N GLY A 288 18.11 3.29 14.51
CA GLY A 288 18.66 3.45 13.17
C GLY A 288 19.83 4.43 13.05
N ASN A 289 20.11 5.26 14.06
CA ASN A 289 21.28 6.13 14.09
C ASN A 289 21.52 6.65 15.51
N ALA A 290 22.79 6.75 15.93
CA ALA A 290 23.18 7.27 17.24
C ALA A 290 22.92 8.79 17.41
N ASP A 291 22.88 9.57 16.30
CA ASP A 291 22.47 10.99 16.33
C ASP A 291 20.93 11.05 16.41
N PRO A 292 20.32 11.59 17.49
CA PRO A 292 18.87 11.65 17.67
C PRO A 292 18.13 12.38 16.53
N ARG A 293 18.78 13.33 15.82
CA ARG A 293 18.18 14.02 14.68
C ARG A 293 18.04 13.11 13.45
N LYS A 294 18.85 12.03 13.39
CA LYS A 294 18.91 11.06 12.29
C LYS A 294 18.25 9.74 12.64
N THR A 295 17.66 9.62 13.83
CA THR A 295 16.96 8.43 14.30
C THR A 295 15.58 8.35 13.68
N PHE A 296 15.16 7.16 13.23
CA PHE A 296 13.80 6.93 12.73
C PHE A 296 12.80 6.66 13.84
N PHE A 297 13.16 5.77 14.78
CA PHE A 297 12.33 5.41 15.93
C PHE A 297 13.06 5.79 17.23
N ASP A 298 12.50 6.71 17.99
CA ASP A 298 13.09 7.18 19.24
C ASP A 298 13.31 6.01 20.23
N PRO A 299 14.55 5.73 20.68
CA PRO A 299 14.83 4.63 21.58
C PRO A 299 14.10 4.67 22.92
N ASN A 300 13.64 5.85 23.33
CA ASN A 300 12.93 6.05 24.59
C ASN A 300 11.42 5.89 24.46
N GLN A 301 10.92 5.58 23.27
CA GLN A 301 9.48 5.43 22.98
C GLN A 301 9.12 3.99 22.64
N THR A 302 7.88 3.66 22.90
CA THR A 302 7.18 2.47 22.39
C THR A 302 5.88 2.91 21.76
N ALA A 303 5.26 2.07 20.95
CA ALA A 303 3.91 2.35 20.47
C ALA A 303 3.02 1.12 20.68
N ASN A 304 1.85 1.35 21.28
CA ASN A 304 0.83 0.34 21.46
C ASN A 304 -0.44 0.75 20.73
N ILE A 305 -0.96 -0.15 19.89
CA ILE A 305 -2.11 0.10 19.06
C ILE A 305 -3.14 -1.01 19.24
N ILE A 306 -4.37 -0.63 19.54
CA ILE A 306 -5.52 -1.54 19.60
C ILE A 306 -6.48 -1.09 18.49
N SER A 307 -6.86 -2.02 17.62
CA SER A 307 -7.84 -1.75 16.56
C SER A 307 -8.93 -2.80 16.58
N GLY A 308 -10.18 -2.37 16.53
CA GLY A 308 -11.35 -3.24 16.61
C GLY A 308 -12.37 -2.96 15.50
N ARG A 309 -13.13 -3.98 15.15
CA ARG A 309 -14.22 -3.92 14.19
C ARG A 309 -15.42 -4.71 14.70
N ILE A 310 -16.60 -4.15 14.47
CA ILE A 310 -17.87 -4.86 14.53
C ILE A 310 -18.72 -4.45 13.33
N GLY A 311 -19.45 -5.39 12.75
CA GLY A 311 -20.30 -5.07 11.61
C GLY A 311 -21.25 -6.20 11.26
N VAL A 312 -22.14 -5.89 10.33
CA VAL A 312 -23.11 -6.83 9.80
C VAL A 312 -22.95 -6.96 8.29
N ASP A 313 -23.07 -8.19 7.80
CA ASP A 313 -23.16 -8.53 6.38
C ASP A 313 -24.55 -9.09 6.12
N THR A 314 -25.33 -8.38 5.34
CA THR A 314 -26.71 -8.70 5.03
C THR A 314 -26.87 -8.92 3.52
N ARG A 315 -28.07 -9.28 3.08
CA ARG A 315 -28.39 -9.32 1.65
C ARG A 315 -28.26 -7.95 0.98
N GLU A 316 -28.54 -6.88 1.74
CA GLU A 316 -28.57 -5.50 1.23
C GLU A 316 -27.18 -4.88 1.14
N GLY A 317 -26.22 -5.35 1.94
CA GLY A 317 -24.87 -4.84 2.00
C GLY A 317 -24.21 -5.07 3.34
N LYS A 318 -23.05 -4.43 3.52
CA LYS A 318 -22.26 -4.53 4.75
C LYS A 318 -22.20 -3.17 5.43
N LEU A 319 -22.30 -3.18 6.74
CA LEU A 319 -22.10 -2.01 7.58
C LEU A 319 -21.09 -2.36 8.66
N PHE A 320 -20.06 -1.53 8.79
CA PHE A 320 -19.01 -1.70 9.79
C PHE A 320 -18.87 -0.45 10.65
N PHE A 321 -18.63 -0.65 11.92
CA PHE A 321 -18.05 0.33 12.83
C PHE A 321 -16.68 -0.14 13.24
N ASN A 322 -15.68 0.74 13.16
CA ASN A 322 -14.30 0.44 13.51
C ASN A 322 -13.76 1.51 14.45
N TYR A 323 -12.85 1.09 15.29
CA TYR A 323 -12.16 1.95 16.24
C TYR A 323 -10.69 1.57 16.33
N THR A 324 -9.80 2.57 16.36
CA THR A 324 -8.38 2.38 16.62
C THR A 324 -7.91 3.37 17.67
N ARG A 325 -7.20 2.86 18.67
CA ARG A 325 -6.49 3.64 19.68
C ARG A 325 -4.99 3.45 19.48
N ILE A 326 -4.25 4.51 19.26
CA ILE A 326 -2.80 4.57 19.42
C ILE A 326 -2.53 5.24 20.74
N THR A 327 -1.81 4.58 21.65
CA THR A 327 -1.56 5.10 23.00
C THR A 327 -0.60 6.28 22.97
N LYS A 328 -0.49 6.98 24.11
CA LYS A 328 0.41 8.12 24.28
C LYS A 328 1.86 7.76 24.62
N ASP A 329 2.21 6.47 24.53
CA ASP A 329 3.56 5.99 24.87
C ASP A 329 4.59 6.36 23.79
N GLY A 330 4.12 6.73 22.60
CA GLY A 330 4.93 7.16 21.48
C GLY A 330 4.16 7.13 20.17
N ARG A 331 4.85 7.47 19.09
CA ARG A 331 4.29 7.49 17.74
C ARG A 331 4.27 6.08 17.15
N PHE A 332 3.17 5.67 16.52
CA PHE A 332 3.17 4.52 15.63
C PHE A 332 3.94 4.89 14.34
N LEU A 333 5.00 4.16 14.03
CA LEU A 333 5.85 4.38 12.85
C LEU A 333 5.84 3.13 11.95
N SER A 334 5.62 3.35 10.67
CA SER A 334 5.73 2.33 9.64
C SER A 334 6.19 3.03 8.36
N PRO A 335 7.31 2.62 7.74
CA PRO A 335 7.78 3.31 6.54
C PRO A 335 6.67 3.37 5.49
N ARG A 336 6.24 4.58 5.12
CA ARG A 336 5.15 4.82 4.15
C ARG A 336 5.49 4.30 2.76
N GLU A 337 6.76 4.12 2.53
CA GLU A 337 7.37 3.57 1.34
C GLU A 337 7.06 2.10 1.14
N TRP A 338 6.84 1.35 2.24
CA TRP A 338 6.74 -0.12 2.21
C TRP A 338 5.32 -0.65 2.08
N GLY A 339 4.33 0.18 2.36
CA GLY A 339 2.96 -0.26 2.32
C GLY A 339 2.00 0.66 3.08
N ARG A 340 0.82 0.15 3.36
CA ARG A 340 -0.18 0.78 4.22
C ARG A 340 -0.32 0.01 5.52
N GLU A 341 -0.78 0.68 6.55
CA GLU A 341 -1.20 0.06 7.81
C GLU A 341 -2.44 -0.82 7.63
N ALA A 342 -2.58 -1.83 8.47
CA ALA A 342 -3.68 -2.81 8.42
C ALA A 342 -4.79 -2.54 9.44
N PHE A 343 -4.89 -1.34 10.02
CA PHE A 343 -5.91 -1.01 11.01
C PHE A 343 -7.30 -1.02 10.38
N TYR A 344 -8.31 -1.45 11.13
CA TYR A 344 -9.68 -1.50 10.65
C TYR A 344 -10.25 -0.12 10.32
N THR A 345 -9.71 0.95 10.90
CA THR A 345 -10.10 2.34 10.62
C THR A 345 -9.42 2.94 9.40
N PHE A 346 -8.60 2.17 8.68
CA PHE A 346 -7.97 2.67 7.47
C PHE A 346 -9.03 3.05 6.42
N LEU A 347 -9.00 4.30 5.98
CA LEU A 347 -9.71 4.78 4.79
C LEU A 347 -8.70 5.15 3.70
N LYS A 348 -9.07 5.02 2.43
CA LYS A 348 -8.22 5.45 1.32
C LYS A 348 -7.87 6.93 1.47
N ARG A 349 -6.61 7.28 1.24
CA ARG A 349 -6.01 8.63 1.44
C ARG A 349 -5.79 9.03 2.90
N GLU A 350 -5.85 8.08 3.83
CA GLU A 350 -5.55 8.32 5.24
C GLU A 350 -4.45 7.39 5.77
N ARG A 351 -3.80 7.82 6.84
CA ARG A 351 -2.82 7.06 7.63
C ARG A 351 -2.75 7.56 9.05
N ASN A 352 -2.63 6.64 9.98
CA ASN A 352 -2.31 6.92 11.38
C ASN A 352 -0.81 6.87 11.67
N GLU A 353 0.00 6.49 10.67
CA GLU A 353 1.46 6.47 10.80
C GLU A 353 2.02 7.87 11.05
N GLY A 354 2.94 7.97 12.00
CA GLY A 354 3.57 9.20 12.44
C GLY A 354 2.90 9.84 13.66
N PHE A 355 1.89 9.19 14.23
CA PHE A 355 1.13 9.76 15.36
C PHE A 355 1.05 8.81 16.55
N GLY A 356 1.06 9.38 17.75
CA GLY A 356 0.66 8.77 19.02
C GLY A 356 -0.56 9.52 19.57
N ASP A 357 -1.16 9.00 20.64
CA ASP A 357 -2.34 9.57 21.29
C ASP A 357 -3.51 9.85 20.32
N VAL A 358 -3.84 8.87 19.47
CA VAL A 358 -4.88 8.96 18.44
C VAL A 358 -6.12 8.16 18.85
N HIS A 359 -7.30 8.73 18.63
CA HIS A 359 -8.57 8.02 18.58
C HIS A 359 -9.14 8.12 17.16
N ALA A 360 -9.16 7.02 16.41
CA ALA A 360 -9.75 6.97 15.09
C ALA A 360 -11.05 6.15 15.12
N MET A 361 -12.09 6.66 14.50
CA MET A 361 -13.41 6.00 14.39
C MET A 361 -13.86 6.05 12.94
N THR A 362 -14.34 4.93 12.41
CA THR A 362 -14.90 4.92 11.06
C THR A 362 -16.18 4.11 10.97
N VAL A 363 -17.07 4.56 10.09
CA VAL A 363 -18.25 3.81 9.65
C VAL A 363 -18.13 3.58 8.16
N ASN A 364 -18.30 2.33 7.72
CA ASN A 364 -18.24 1.97 6.31
C ASN A 364 -19.53 1.25 5.91
N ALA A 365 -20.19 1.74 4.89
CA ALA A 365 -21.33 1.10 4.23
C ALA A 365 -20.93 0.65 2.84
N ILE A 366 -21.00 -0.66 2.58
CA ILE A 366 -20.58 -1.26 1.31
C ILE A 366 -21.76 -2.03 0.72
N ARG A 367 -22.09 -1.75 -0.53
CA ARG A 367 -23.14 -2.47 -1.25
C ARG A 367 -22.66 -2.90 -2.64
N SER A 368 -22.97 -4.13 -3.00
CA SER A 368 -22.72 -4.66 -4.35
C SER A 368 -24.05 -4.83 -5.08
N TRP A 369 -24.07 -4.36 -6.32
CA TRP A 369 -25.24 -4.35 -7.21
C TRP A 369 -24.94 -5.19 -8.45
N ASP A 370 -25.95 -5.43 -9.26
CA ASP A 370 -25.81 -6.03 -10.59
C ASP A 370 -24.87 -7.25 -10.60
N LYS A 371 -25.26 -8.29 -9.85
CA LYS A 371 -24.45 -9.51 -9.68
C LYS A 371 -23.02 -9.25 -9.21
N LYS A 372 -22.80 -8.19 -8.41
CA LYS A 372 -21.53 -7.71 -7.87
C LYS A 372 -20.60 -7.00 -8.87
N ARG A 373 -21.06 -6.64 -10.04
CA ARG A 373 -20.28 -5.86 -10.99
C ARG A 373 -20.09 -4.42 -10.52
N LEU A 374 -21.14 -3.79 -9.99
CA LEU A 374 -21.06 -2.47 -9.37
C LEU A 374 -20.92 -2.64 -7.86
N THR A 375 -19.87 -2.07 -7.28
CA THR A 375 -19.70 -1.98 -5.82
C THR A 375 -19.57 -0.51 -5.43
N THR A 376 -20.33 -0.11 -4.43
CA THR A 376 -20.28 1.23 -3.84
C THR A 376 -19.87 1.14 -2.37
N GLU A 377 -18.92 1.96 -1.97
CA GLU A 377 -18.55 2.17 -0.57
C GLU A 377 -18.75 3.64 -0.22
N LEU A 378 -19.51 3.87 0.86
CA LEU A 378 -19.62 5.16 1.51
C LEU A 378 -19.03 5.03 2.89
N SER A 379 -18.06 5.87 3.21
CA SER A 379 -17.40 5.81 4.50
C SER A 379 -17.25 7.18 5.12
N TYR A 380 -17.38 7.22 6.42
CA TYR A 380 -17.11 8.37 7.25
C TYR A 380 -16.08 8.01 8.31
N GLY A 381 -15.11 8.89 8.54
CA GLY A 381 -14.12 8.77 9.60
C GLY A 381 -13.98 10.04 10.41
N TYR A 382 -13.85 9.91 11.71
CA TYR A 382 -13.38 10.95 12.62
C TYR A 382 -12.06 10.51 13.24
N TYR A 383 -11.08 11.38 13.13
CA TYR A 383 -9.72 11.15 13.62
C TYR A 383 -9.39 12.25 14.62
N ASP A 384 -9.39 11.89 15.90
CA ASP A 384 -8.94 12.75 16.98
C ASP A 384 -7.43 12.57 17.13
N MET A 385 -6.71 13.61 16.71
CA MET A 385 -5.26 13.63 16.58
C MET A 385 -4.65 14.44 17.71
N PRO A 386 -3.39 14.18 18.08
CA PRO A 386 -2.68 15.06 19.01
C PRO A 386 -2.55 16.47 18.42
N SER A 387 -2.40 17.47 19.30
CA SER A 387 -2.11 18.85 18.85
C SER A 387 -0.98 18.86 17.82
N VAL A 388 -1.11 19.68 16.78
CA VAL A 388 -0.08 19.85 15.73
C VAL A 388 1.28 20.27 16.30
N ASN A 389 1.30 20.93 17.47
CA ASN A 389 2.48 21.37 18.18
C ASN A 389 2.96 20.37 19.24
N ASN A 390 2.26 19.28 19.46
CA ASN A 390 2.76 18.18 20.29
C ASN A 390 3.69 17.30 19.46
N PHE A 391 4.89 17.75 19.23
CA PHE A 391 5.85 17.07 18.38
C PHE A 391 6.22 15.67 18.89
N ALA A 392 6.15 15.42 20.18
CA ALA A 392 6.35 14.07 20.73
C ALA A 392 5.33 13.07 20.18
N MET A 393 4.10 13.48 19.83
CA MET A 393 3.01 12.65 19.34
C MET A 393 2.63 12.94 17.87
N SER A 394 3.02 14.06 17.30
CA SER A 394 2.64 14.49 15.95
C SER A 394 3.86 14.72 15.06
N LYS A 395 4.18 13.75 14.21
CA LYS A 395 5.35 13.82 13.29
C LYS A 395 5.12 14.77 12.11
N TYR A 396 3.87 14.93 11.67
CA TYR A 396 3.56 15.62 10.42
C TYR A 396 2.65 16.84 10.61
N GLY A 397 2.27 17.16 11.83
CA GLY A 397 1.39 18.30 12.11
C GLY A 397 0.04 18.18 11.38
N LEU A 398 -0.65 17.05 11.52
CA LEU A 398 -2.00 16.84 11.01
C LEU A 398 -2.98 17.14 12.16
N PRO A 399 -3.92 18.11 12.02
CA PRO A 399 -4.94 18.37 13.03
C PRO A 399 -5.99 17.26 13.05
N SER A 400 -6.85 17.24 14.08
CA SER A 400 -8.04 16.37 14.08
C SER A 400 -8.97 16.75 12.94
N TYR A 401 -9.64 15.74 12.33
CA TYR A 401 -10.42 15.96 11.12
C TYR A 401 -11.52 14.92 10.92
N HIS A 402 -12.48 15.32 10.10
CA HIS A 402 -13.49 14.44 9.51
C HIS A 402 -13.06 14.03 8.10
N GLN A 403 -13.33 12.80 7.72
CA GLN A 403 -13.12 12.30 6.34
C GLN A 403 -14.40 11.65 5.83
N PHE A 404 -14.82 12.07 4.65
CA PHE A 404 -15.88 11.44 3.87
C PHE A 404 -15.24 10.77 2.66
N LEU A 405 -15.63 9.53 2.39
CA LEU A 405 -15.11 8.75 1.27
C LEU A 405 -16.26 8.13 0.50
N THR A 406 -16.22 8.28 -0.81
CA THR A 406 -17.07 7.56 -1.76
C THR A 406 -16.15 6.81 -2.72
N ASP A 407 -16.35 5.50 -2.82
CA ASP A 407 -15.60 4.64 -3.74
C ASP A 407 -16.59 3.81 -4.55
N ILE A 408 -16.56 3.97 -5.86
CA ILE A 408 -17.45 3.29 -6.81
C ILE A 408 -16.58 2.49 -7.76
N THR A 409 -16.76 1.18 -7.80
CA THR A 409 -16.06 0.31 -8.73
C THR A 409 -17.05 -0.41 -9.62
N TYR A 410 -16.71 -0.53 -10.93
CA TYR A 410 -17.49 -1.25 -11.90
C TYR A 410 -16.62 -2.19 -12.73
N ASP A 411 -16.93 -3.49 -12.69
CA ASP A 411 -16.28 -4.51 -13.49
C ASP A 411 -17.11 -4.74 -14.77
N PHE A 412 -16.52 -4.45 -15.92
CA PHE A 412 -17.17 -4.62 -17.21
C PHE A 412 -17.24 -6.10 -17.61
N THR A 413 -18.14 -6.44 -18.51
CA THR A 413 -18.35 -7.80 -19.04
C THR A 413 -18.55 -7.79 -20.56
N GLY A 414 -18.57 -8.96 -21.19
CA GLY A 414 -18.72 -9.10 -22.63
C GLY A 414 -17.51 -8.57 -23.40
N PHE A 415 -17.70 -7.71 -24.37
CA PHE A 415 -16.61 -7.15 -25.18
C PHE A 415 -15.55 -6.39 -24.36
N LEU A 416 -15.95 -5.84 -23.21
CA LEU A 416 -15.07 -5.09 -22.31
C LEU A 416 -14.64 -5.91 -21.08
N GLU A 417 -14.73 -7.24 -21.12
CA GLU A 417 -14.25 -8.09 -20.03
C GLU A 417 -12.77 -7.82 -19.75
N GLY A 418 -12.40 -7.80 -18.47
CA GLY A 418 -11.06 -7.39 -18.00
C GLY A 418 -10.92 -5.89 -17.72
N LEU A 419 -11.87 -5.05 -18.19
CA LEU A 419 -11.89 -3.62 -17.88
C LEU A 419 -12.59 -3.39 -16.53
N LYS A 420 -11.96 -2.55 -15.67
CA LYS A 420 -12.49 -2.12 -14.38
C LYS A 420 -12.35 -0.62 -14.23
N LEU A 421 -13.45 0.06 -13.91
CA LEU A 421 -13.50 1.46 -13.55
C LEU A 421 -13.55 1.62 -12.04
N GLU A 422 -12.80 2.60 -11.49
CA GLU A 422 -12.91 3.04 -10.10
C GLU A 422 -12.99 4.58 -10.06
N LEU A 423 -14.01 5.08 -9.36
CA LEU A 423 -14.16 6.49 -8.99
C LEU A 423 -14.01 6.60 -7.49
N LEU A 424 -12.97 7.27 -7.05
CA LEU A 424 -12.67 7.48 -5.63
C LEU A 424 -12.69 8.97 -5.32
N TYR A 425 -13.62 9.38 -4.45
CA TYR A 425 -13.69 10.75 -3.95
C TYR A 425 -13.48 10.77 -2.44
N THR A 426 -12.66 11.70 -1.98
CA THR A 426 -12.38 11.93 -0.56
C THR A 426 -12.49 13.41 -0.26
N TYR A 427 -13.26 13.76 0.74
CA TYR A 427 -13.32 15.10 1.33
C TYR A 427 -12.82 15.04 2.76
N LYS A 428 -11.89 15.91 3.12
CA LYS A 428 -11.38 16.06 4.49
C LYS A 428 -11.68 17.45 5.02
N LEU A 429 -12.28 17.50 6.21
CA LEU A 429 -12.64 18.73 6.89
C LEU A 429 -11.87 18.84 8.21
N ASN A 430 -11.19 19.97 8.44
CA ASN A 430 -10.55 20.28 9.71
C ASN A 430 -11.60 20.31 10.84
N ALA A 431 -11.34 19.62 11.93
CA ALA A 431 -12.20 19.56 13.12
C ALA A 431 -11.66 20.43 14.27
N THR A 432 -10.65 21.26 14.00
CA THR A 432 -9.98 22.12 14.99
C THR A 432 -9.95 23.57 14.52
N SER A 433 -9.44 24.46 15.36
CA SER A 433 -9.21 25.88 15.01
C SER A 433 -7.81 26.13 14.40
N VAL A 434 -7.09 25.09 13.94
CA VAL A 434 -5.78 25.27 13.32
C VAL A 434 -5.96 25.85 11.92
N GLU A 435 -5.31 26.99 11.65
CA GLU A 435 -5.34 27.71 10.38
C GLU A 435 -3.97 27.79 9.70
N ASP A 436 -2.90 27.25 10.32
CA ASP A 436 -1.55 27.26 9.72
C ASP A 436 -1.58 26.57 8.34
N PRO A 437 -1.23 27.28 7.25
CA PRO A 437 -1.20 26.72 5.90
C PRO A 437 -0.42 25.41 5.79
N LYS A 438 0.66 25.24 6.57
CA LYS A 438 1.44 23.98 6.59
C LYS A 438 0.69 22.82 7.22
N ALA A 439 -0.24 23.08 8.13
CA ALA A 439 -1.08 22.06 8.76
C ALA A 439 -2.34 21.75 7.93
N ILE A 440 -2.69 22.61 6.97
CA ILE A 440 -3.92 22.50 6.14
C ILE A 440 -3.62 21.84 4.79
N ILE A 441 -2.66 22.37 4.02
CA ILE A 441 -2.40 21.95 2.64
C ILE A 441 -2.16 20.44 2.51
N ASN A 442 -2.85 19.79 1.58
CA ASN A 442 -2.74 18.35 1.31
C ASN A 442 -3.05 17.46 2.55
N LYS A 443 -3.70 18.00 3.56
CA LYS A 443 -4.01 17.30 4.81
C LYS A 443 -5.49 17.36 5.16
N VAL A 444 -6.05 18.59 5.30
CA VAL A 444 -7.45 18.85 5.65
C VAL A 444 -8.00 20.00 4.82
N ASN A 445 -9.32 20.25 4.88
CA ASN A 445 -10.04 21.23 4.05
C ASN A 445 -9.72 21.06 2.55
N MET A 446 -9.76 19.80 2.09
CA MET A 446 -9.41 19.46 0.73
C MET A 446 -10.38 18.45 0.13
N HIS A 447 -10.55 18.55 -1.19
CA HIS A 447 -11.21 17.57 -2.03
C HIS A 447 -10.15 16.77 -2.80
N HIS A 448 -10.31 15.47 -2.86
CA HIS A 448 -9.38 14.61 -3.60
C HIS A 448 -10.18 13.62 -4.44
N LEU A 449 -10.02 13.70 -5.76
CA LEU A 449 -10.73 12.85 -6.72
C LEU A 449 -9.74 11.99 -7.50
N ASN A 450 -10.12 10.74 -7.73
CA ASN A 450 -9.41 9.82 -8.61
C ASN A 450 -10.38 9.16 -9.57
N PHE A 451 -9.97 9.09 -10.82
CA PHE A 451 -10.59 8.28 -11.86
C PHE A 451 -9.55 7.27 -12.33
N ILE A 452 -9.86 5.98 -12.19
CA ILE A 452 -8.91 4.91 -12.48
C ILE A 452 -9.60 3.91 -13.41
N LEU A 453 -8.95 3.65 -14.54
CA LEU A 453 -9.37 2.62 -15.47
C LEU A 453 -8.25 1.58 -15.55
N ASN A 454 -8.56 0.34 -15.19
CA ASN A 454 -7.65 -0.79 -15.29
C ASN A 454 -8.15 -1.75 -16.34
N TYR A 455 -7.22 -2.31 -17.13
CA TYR A 455 -7.51 -3.39 -18.05
C TYR A 455 -6.49 -4.50 -17.84
N ARG A 456 -6.95 -5.73 -17.63
CA ARG A 456 -6.12 -6.92 -17.45
C ARG A 456 -6.51 -8.00 -18.43
N LEU A 457 -5.50 -8.65 -19.01
CA LEU A 457 -5.60 -9.78 -19.93
C LEU A 457 -4.83 -10.96 -19.39
#